data_4500a157b62b4115dd414eee2cd23b4f
#
_entry.id   4500a157b62b4115dd414eee2cd23b4f
#
_cell.length_a   1.000
_cell.length_b   1.000
_cell.length_c   1.000
_cell.angle_alpha   90.00
_cell.angle_beta   90.00
_cell.angle_gamma   90.00
#
_symmetry.space_group_name_H-M   'P 1'
#
loop_
_entity.id
_entity.type
_entity.pdbx_description
1 polymer ?
#
loop_
_entity_poly.entity_id
_entity_poly.type
_entity_poly.pdbx_seq_one_letter_code
_entity_poly.pdbx_strand_id
1 'polypeptide(L)'
;GLASQGVTSIFPTVVESDALSNIAEVAEEHEAIGAEILGIHSEGPWLNRVGEKGIRTGWPEISVEKAKKMVSDSKGWLKLVAIAPEIPGAYEVIEYFLSQGITVAAAHSDNHYKEAMEGYAKGISVATHLGNVMTDIHHRDVGGIGAGLLNDAVTCEMICDGMHNCNEMLQIYMKVKDHDKLMMISDCTPLSGAPVGNYTAFGMDVHITKEGFVLTDTGRLLGSSQPVIYGIKNLVNNLHVPLEECLKMACLNPSKKYGFADTKGTIETGKDGDIVVIDDDYNILYTYSKGTLVYDKEADGTIFNQPYIDAIRK
;
A
#
# COMPACT_ATOMS: atom_id res chain seq x y z
N GLY A 1 1.69 -16.91 4.73
CA GLY A 1 0.57 -15.97 4.96
C GLY A 1 0.19 -15.21 3.70
N LEU A 2 1.07 -14.39 3.12
CA LEU A 2 0.74 -13.56 1.94
C LEU A 2 0.32 -14.40 0.73
N ALA A 3 0.99 -15.52 0.47
CA ALA A 3 0.61 -16.42 -0.63
C ALA A 3 -0.81 -17.00 -0.46
N SER A 4 -1.25 -17.31 0.76
CA SER A 4 -2.63 -17.75 1.02
C SER A 4 -3.68 -16.66 0.77
N GLN A 5 -3.25 -15.41 0.61
CA GLN A 5 -4.06 -14.26 0.25
C GLN A 5 -3.95 -13.87 -1.23
N GLY A 6 -3.27 -14.69 -2.03
CA GLY A 6 -3.07 -14.45 -3.47
C GLY A 6 -2.02 -13.40 -3.80
N VAL A 7 -1.09 -13.14 -2.88
CA VAL A 7 -0.01 -12.17 -3.07
C VAL A 7 1.27 -12.90 -3.47
N THR A 8 1.79 -12.58 -4.65
CA THR A 8 3.03 -13.17 -5.19
C THR A 8 4.24 -12.23 -5.05
N SER A 9 4.00 -10.93 -4.88
CA SER A 9 5.06 -9.93 -4.76
C SER A 9 4.63 -8.79 -3.86
N ILE A 10 5.57 -8.23 -3.08
CA ILE A 10 5.29 -7.15 -2.13
C ILE A 10 6.39 -6.10 -2.08
N PHE A 11 6.00 -4.91 -1.63
CA PHE A 11 6.86 -3.94 -0.97
C PHE A 11 6.48 -3.92 0.52
N PRO A 12 7.24 -4.60 1.41
CA PRO A 12 7.03 -4.44 2.84
C PRO A 12 7.14 -2.98 3.23
N THR A 13 6.16 -2.50 4.03
CA THR A 13 6.12 -1.10 4.45
C THR A 13 6.74 -0.95 5.83
N VAL A 14 7.64 0.03 5.98
CA VAL A 14 8.23 0.42 7.25
C VAL A 14 7.78 1.83 7.61
N VAL A 15 7.41 2.03 8.87
CA VAL A 15 7.13 3.35 9.44
C VAL A 15 8.38 3.89 10.14
N GLU A 16 9.15 3.00 10.75
CA GLU A 16 10.41 3.33 11.43
C GLU A 16 11.61 2.95 10.56
N SER A 17 12.47 3.90 10.28
CA SER A 17 13.64 3.71 9.41
C SER A 17 14.62 2.63 9.90
N ASP A 18 14.61 2.28 11.18
CA ASP A 18 15.51 1.28 11.76
C ASP A 18 15.20 -0.16 11.29
N ALA A 19 13.99 -0.41 10.75
CA ALA A 19 13.64 -1.71 10.18
C ALA A 19 14.18 -1.93 8.74
N LEU A 20 14.68 -0.89 8.07
CA LEU A 20 15.13 -0.99 6.68
C LEU A 20 16.24 -2.02 6.45
N SER A 21 17.24 -2.06 7.34
CA SER A 21 18.36 -3.02 7.24
C SER A 21 17.89 -4.45 7.41
N ASN A 22 16.98 -4.71 8.36
CA ASN A 22 16.47 -6.05 8.62
C ASN A 22 15.67 -6.59 7.42
N ILE A 23 14.83 -5.75 6.81
CA ILE A 23 14.07 -6.17 5.62
C ILE A 23 15.00 -6.35 4.42
N ALA A 24 16.02 -5.48 4.25
CA ALA A 24 17.00 -5.63 3.19
C ALA A 24 17.78 -6.96 3.32
N GLU A 25 18.18 -7.36 4.53
CA GLU A 25 18.81 -8.65 4.79
C GLU A 25 17.90 -9.82 4.41
N VAL A 26 16.64 -9.79 4.84
CA VAL A 26 15.66 -10.81 4.45
C VAL A 26 15.47 -10.87 2.95
N ALA A 27 15.42 -9.71 2.26
CA ALA A 27 15.27 -9.65 0.81
C ALA A 27 16.48 -10.21 0.05
N GLU A 28 17.69 -10.03 0.59
CA GLU A 28 18.94 -10.59 0.01
C GLU A 28 19.05 -12.12 0.20
N GLU A 29 18.56 -12.63 1.33
CA GLU A 29 18.69 -14.06 1.71
C GLU A 29 17.51 -14.91 1.23
N HIS A 30 16.44 -14.29 0.77
CA HIS A 30 15.17 -14.97 0.53
C HIS A 30 15.17 -15.81 -0.74
N GLU A 31 15.27 -17.13 -0.61
CA GLU A 31 14.74 -18.04 -1.61
C GLU A 31 13.20 -18.04 -1.50
N ALA A 32 12.50 -17.66 -2.57
CA ALA A 32 11.06 -17.43 -2.55
C ALA A 32 10.26 -18.69 -2.20
N ILE A 33 9.91 -18.84 -0.94
CA ILE A 33 8.94 -19.83 -0.43
C ILE A 33 7.53 -19.24 -0.28
N GLY A 34 7.29 -18.05 -0.83
CA GLY A 34 6.04 -17.30 -0.74
C GLY A 34 6.05 -16.08 -1.64
N ALA A 35 5.50 -14.96 -1.18
CA ALA A 35 5.54 -13.70 -1.90
C ALA A 35 6.98 -13.15 -1.97
N GLU A 36 7.38 -12.70 -3.16
CA GLU A 36 8.71 -12.11 -3.38
C GLU A 36 8.76 -10.67 -2.88
N ILE A 37 9.84 -10.30 -2.20
CA ILE A 37 10.14 -8.91 -1.85
C ILE A 37 10.78 -8.25 -3.09
N LEU A 38 10.10 -7.29 -3.71
CA LEU A 38 10.61 -6.57 -4.89
C LEU A 38 11.24 -5.22 -4.54
N GLY A 39 11.01 -4.75 -3.35
CA GLY A 39 11.52 -3.48 -2.83
C GLY A 39 10.98 -3.23 -1.45
N ILE A 40 11.37 -2.11 -0.85
CA ILE A 40 10.89 -1.64 0.45
C ILE A 40 10.15 -0.32 0.23
N HIS A 41 9.02 -0.16 0.88
CA HIS A 41 8.30 1.09 1.03
C HIS A 41 8.60 1.69 2.41
N SER A 42 9.00 2.94 2.49
CA SER A 42 9.05 3.69 3.75
C SER A 42 7.88 4.67 3.81
N GLU A 43 6.96 4.46 4.72
CA GLU A 43 5.86 5.38 5.01
C GLU A 43 6.32 6.38 6.07
N GLY A 44 6.82 7.50 5.61
CA GLY A 44 7.51 8.49 6.43
C GLY A 44 9.04 8.32 6.39
N PRO A 45 9.75 8.91 7.40
CA PRO A 45 9.27 9.42 8.69
C PRO A 45 8.65 10.84 8.68
N TRP A 46 8.65 11.53 7.58
CA TRP A 46 8.21 12.93 7.50
C TRP A 46 6.75 13.03 7.06
N LEU A 47 5.85 12.76 8.00
CA LEU A 47 4.40 12.79 7.85
C LEU A 47 3.83 13.95 8.66
N ASN A 48 2.90 14.71 8.10
CA ASN A 48 2.29 15.85 8.78
C ASN A 48 1.05 15.46 9.59
N ARG A 49 0.32 14.45 9.13
CA ARG A 49 -0.89 13.93 9.79
C ARG A 49 -0.75 12.44 10.02
N VAL A 50 -1.28 11.95 11.13
CA VAL A 50 -1.37 10.51 11.40
C VAL A 50 -2.76 10.15 11.88
N GLY A 51 -3.15 8.91 11.58
CA GLY A 51 -4.47 8.38 11.90
C GLY A 51 -5.58 8.96 11.02
N GLU A 52 -6.65 8.20 10.91
CA GLU A 52 -7.79 8.44 10.03
C GLU A 52 -8.41 9.85 10.18
N LYS A 53 -8.48 10.38 11.39
CA LYS A 53 -9.02 11.74 11.63
C LYS A 53 -8.02 12.87 11.38
N GLY A 54 -6.87 12.56 10.81
CA GLY A 54 -5.87 13.57 10.49
C GLY A 54 -5.35 14.30 11.72
N ILE A 55 -5.07 13.59 12.80
CA ILE A 55 -4.45 14.18 14.00
C ILE A 55 -3.08 14.69 13.58
N ARG A 56 -2.91 16.01 13.62
CA ARG A 56 -1.63 16.65 13.34
C ARG A 56 -0.62 16.27 14.42
N THR A 57 0.51 15.73 13.99
CA THR A 57 1.64 15.44 14.90
C THR A 57 2.55 16.64 14.95
N GLY A 58 2.99 17.41 15.01
CA GLY A 58 4.01 18.42 14.82
C GLY A 58 4.85 18.14 13.56
N TRP A 59 5.55 19.13 13.12
CA TRP A 59 6.44 19.01 11.99
C TRP A 59 7.69 18.21 12.40
N PRO A 60 7.90 16.99 11.86
CA PRO A 60 9.15 16.29 12.10
C PRO A 60 10.32 17.03 11.46
N GLU A 61 11.47 16.96 12.09
CA GLU A 61 12.66 17.58 11.55
C GLU A 61 13.08 16.91 10.23
N ILE A 62 13.18 17.71 9.17
CA ILE A 62 13.71 17.26 7.89
C ILE A 62 15.23 17.09 8.02
N SER A 63 15.74 15.95 7.54
CA SER A 63 17.17 15.65 7.59
C SER A 63 17.61 14.89 6.34
N VAL A 64 18.39 15.54 5.51
CA VAL A 64 19.05 14.91 4.36
C VAL A 64 20.00 13.80 4.82
N GLU A 65 20.67 13.98 5.95
CA GLU A 65 21.53 12.92 6.52
C GLU A 65 20.74 11.69 6.94
N LYS A 66 19.52 11.86 7.47
CA LYS A 66 18.63 10.74 7.74
C LYS A 66 18.19 10.07 6.43
N ALA A 67 17.88 10.82 5.38
CA ALA A 67 17.56 10.27 4.06
C ALA A 67 18.72 9.44 3.48
N LYS A 68 19.96 9.95 3.59
CA LYS A 68 21.17 9.22 3.19
C LYS A 68 21.33 7.91 3.96
N LYS A 69 21.08 7.95 5.27
CA LYS A 69 21.14 6.76 6.12
C LYS A 69 20.08 5.74 5.69
N MET A 70 18.84 6.15 5.41
CA MET A 70 17.77 5.27 4.93
C MET A 70 18.17 4.57 3.62
N VAL A 71 18.75 5.30 2.67
CA VAL A 71 19.23 4.74 1.41
C VAL A 71 20.36 3.74 1.65
N SER A 72 21.32 4.09 2.52
CA SER A 72 22.42 3.18 2.87
C SER A 72 21.96 1.91 3.56
N ASP A 73 21.10 2.03 4.58
CA ASP A 73 20.60 0.90 5.37
C ASP A 73 19.73 -0.06 4.53
N SER A 74 19.04 0.47 3.52
CA SER A 74 18.21 -0.32 2.62
C SER A 74 18.98 -1.14 1.59
N LYS A 75 20.30 -0.98 1.47
CA LYS A 75 21.18 -1.71 0.52
C LYS A 75 20.65 -1.75 -0.92
N GLY A 76 19.94 -0.69 -1.36
CA GLY A 76 19.35 -0.59 -2.70
C GLY A 76 17.93 -1.15 -2.84
N TRP A 77 17.36 -1.69 -1.75
CA TRP A 77 15.98 -2.22 -1.75
C TRP A 77 14.91 -1.14 -1.55
N LEU A 78 15.24 0.07 -1.07
CA LEU A 78 14.26 1.16 -0.95
C LEU A 78 13.80 1.62 -2.33
N LYS A 79 12.53 1.43 -2.64
CA LYS A 79 11.92 1.76 -3.94
C LYS A 79 10.89 2.87 -3.87
N LEU A 80 10.27 3.04 -2.70
CA LEU A 80 9.19 4.00 -2.49
C LEU A 80 9.35 4.67 -1.12
N VAL A 81 9.22 5.99 -1.09
CA VAL A 81 9.17 6.77 0.15
C VAL A 81 7.94 7.66 0.11
N ALA A 82 7.08 7.54 1.12
CA ALA A 82 5.92 8.41 1.29
C ALA A 82 6.25 9.57 2.24
N ILE A 83 5.90 10.79 1.84
CA ILE A 83 6.28 12.05 2.51
C ILE A 83 5.13 13.04 2.45
N ALA A 84 4.99 13.89 3.48
CA ALA A 84 4.15 15.07 3.44
C ALA A 84 4.96 16.25 2.86
N PRO A 85 4.70 16.66 1.61
CA PRO A 85 5.58 17.61 0.91
C PRO A 85 5.52 19.03 1.44
N GLU A 86 4.49 19.37 2.20
CA GLU A 86 4.32 20.69 2.83
C GLU A 86 5.18 20.90 4.10
N ILE A 87 5.84 19.86 4.59
CA ILE A 87 6.77 20.01 5.74
C ILE A 87 7.96 20.90 5.31
N PRO A 88 8.30 21.94 6.08
CA PRO A 88 9.43 22.81 5.75
C PRO A 88 10.72 22.03 5.51
N GLY A 89 11.36 22.23 4.36
CA GLY A 89 12.57 21.50 3.93
C GLY A 89 12.32 20.15 3.25
N ALA A 90 11.05 19.70 3.12
CA ALA A 90 10.74 18.40 2.50
C ALA A 90 11.30 18.27 1.08
N TYR A 91 11.31 19.34 0.30
CA TYR A 91 11.79 19.28 -1.09
C TYR A 91 13.27 18.90 -1.20
N GLU A 92 14.12 19.22 -0.21
CA GLU A 92 15.53 18.83 -0.22
C GLU A 92 15.68 17.30 -0.13
N VAL A 93 14.91 16.63 0.72
CA VAL A 93 14.93 15.17 0.85
C VAL A 93 14.22 14.49 -0.31
N ILE A 94 13.16 15.10 -0.87
CA ILE A 94 12.48 14.63 -2.07
C ILE A 94 13.45 14.62 -3.26
N GLU A 95 14.15 15.70 -3.52
CA GLU A 95 15.16 15.80 -4.58
C GLU A 95 16.28 14.76 -4.37
N TYR A 96 16.70 14.54 -3.14
CA TYR A 96 17.69 13.51 -2.84
C TYR A 96 17.18 12.11 -3.20
N PHE A 97 16.00 11.68 -2.75
CA PHE A 97 15.46 10.37 -3.08
C PHE A 97 15.26 10.18 -4.59
N LEU A 98 14.74 11.19 -5.29
CA LEU A 98 14.59 11.15 -6.74
C LEU A 98 15.95 11.00 -7.43
N SER A 99 17.01 11.67 -6.94
CA SER A 99 18.37 11.52 -7.47
C SER A 99 18.95 10.11 -7.30
N GLN A 100 18.44 9.34 -6.34
CA GLN A 100 18.79 7.93 -6.11
C GLN A 100 17.91 6.95 -6.89
N GLY A 101 17.00 7.45 -7.76
CA GLY A 101 16.06 6.62 -8.51
C GLY A 101 14.92 6.04 -7.66
N ILE A 102 14.69 6.59 -6.47
CA ILE A 102 13.62 6.16 -5.55
C ILE A 102 12.35 6.94 -5.87
N THR A 103 11.23 6.24 -6.01
CA THR A 103 9.93 6.87 -6.20
C THR A 103 9.51 7.60 -4.93
N VAL A 104 8.99 8.84 -5.07
CA VAL A 104 8.44 9.59 -3.96
C VAL A 104 6.92 9.69 -4.11
N ALA A 105 6.22 9.43 -3.02
CA ALA A 105 4.78 9.54 -2.89
C ALA A 105 4.39 10.66 -1.93
N ALA A 106 3.24 11.29 -2.17
CA ALA A 106 2.58 12.16 -1.19
C ALA A 106 1.68 11.32 -0.29
N ALA A 107 1.85 11.43 1.02
CA ALA A 107 1.03 10.74 2.02
C ALA A 107 0.90 11.56 3.30
N HIS A 108 -0.16 11.30 4.07
CA HIS A 108 -0.35 11.89 5.39
C HIS A 108 -0.16 13.41 5.41
N SER A 109 -0.77 14.07 4.44
CA SER A 109 -0.54 15.47 4.08
C SER A 109 -1.75 16.35 4.41
N ASP A 110 -1.47 17.56 4.86
CA ASP A 110 -2.48 18.60 5.12
C ASP A 110 -2.48 19.67 4.01
N ASN A 111 -1.84 19.38 2.88
CA ASN A 111 -1.75 20.31 1.77
C ASN A 111 -3.09 20.47 1.04
N HIS A 112 -3.32 21.68 0.55
CA HIS A 112 -4.42 22.01 -0.34
C HIS A 112 -4.03 21.80 -1.81
N TYR A 113 -4.98 21.96 -2.73
CA TYR A 113 -4.77 21.66 -4.15
C TYR A 113 -3.48 22.26 -4.74
N LYS A 114 -3.24 23.56 -4.51
CA LYS A 114 -2.07 24.23 -5.09
C LYS A 114 -0.76 23.70 -4.55
N GLU A 115 -0.67 23.50 -3.25
CA GLU A 115 0.51 22.96 -2.57
C GLU A 115 0.79 21.52 -3.00
N ALA A 116 -0.26 20.69 -3.14
CA ALA A 116 -0.13 19.34 -3.67
C ALA A 116 0.40 19.35 -5.12
N MET A 117 -0.12 20.23 -5.97
CA MET A 117 0.35 20.37 -7.36
C MET A 117 1.81 20.86 -7.43
N GLU A 118 2.25 21.71 -6.50
CA GLU A 118 3.67 22.10 -6.39
C GLU A 118 4.54 20.89 -6.03
N GLY A 119 4.12 20.05 -5.08
CA GLY A 119 4.80 18.79 -4.74
C GLY A 119 4.93 17.85 -5.95
N TYR A 120 3.86 17.68 -6.71
CA TYR A 120 3.88 16.87 -7.94
C TYR A 120 4.82 17.46 -9.00
N ALA A 121 4.83 18.78 -9.16
CA ALA A 121 5.76 19.45 -10.07
C ALA A 121 7.25 19.27 -9.66
N LYS A 122 7.52 18.95 -8.39
CA LYS A 122 8.85 18.61 -7.88
C LYS A 122 9.25 17.15 -8.07
N GLY A 123 8.41 16.34 -8.70
CA GLY A 123 8.71 14.95 -9.06
C GLY A 123 8.02 13.89 -8.20
N ILE A 124 7.21 14.27 -7.23
CA ILE A 124 6.32 13.32 -6.56
C ILE A 124 5.39 12.73 -7.62
N SER A 125 5.29 11.41 -7.71
CA SER A 125 4.59 10.74 -8.80
C SER A 125 3.58 9.69 -8.35
N VAL A 126 3.36 9.59 -7.03
CA VAL A 126 2.36 8.71 -6.41
C VAL A 126 1.59 9.50 -5.35
N ALA A 127 0.30 9.23 -5.22
CA ALA A 127 -0.53 9.61 -4.08
C ALA A 127 -0.88 8.33 -3.33
N THR A 128 -0.29 8.13 -2.15
CA THR A 128 -0.46 6.93 -1.33
C THR A 128 -1.83 6.90 -0.68
N HIS A 129 -2.47 5.72 -0.65
CA HIS A 129 -3.80 5.46 -0.05
C HIS A 129 -4.76 6.65 -0.19
N LEU A 130 -4.99 7.07 -1.45
CA LEU A 130 -5.77 8.25 -1.81
C LEU A 130 -7.08 8.33 -1.01
N GLY A 131 -7.35 9.49 -0.44
CA GLY A 131 -8.50 9.75 0.43
C GLY A 131 -8.24 9.53 1.90
N ASN A 132 -7.19 8.81 2.27
CA ASN A 132 -6.88 8.58 3.67
C ASN A 132 -5.81 9.57 4.15
N VAL A 133 -6.12 10.25 5.27
CA VAL A 133 -5.25 11.25 5.90
C VAL A 133 -4.75 12.33 4.91
N MET A 134 -5.64 12.77 4.03
CA MET A 134 -5.46 13.87 3.07
C MET A 134 -6.55 14.93 3.25
N THR A 135 -6.38 16.09 2.64
CA THR A 135 -7.43 17.12 2.59
C THR A 135 -8.54 16.74 1.61
N ASP A 136 -9.78 16.95 2.05
CA ASP A 136 -10.99 16.51 1.37
C ASP A 136 -11.33 17.33 0.11
N ILE A 137 -12.20 16.78 -0.74
CA ILE A 137 -12.78 17.48 -1.89
C ILE A 137 -13.88 18.42 -1.39
N HIS A 138 -13.68 19.72 -1.56
CA HIS A 138 -14.66 20.75 -1.29
C HIS A 138 -14.87 21.62 -2.53
N HIS A 139 -16.08 22.18 -2.73
CA HIS A 139 -16.43 22.93 -3.95
C HIS A 139 -15.61 24.20 -4.21
N ARG A 140 -14.83 24.69 -3.25
CA ARG A 140 -13.90 25.82 -3.41
C ARG A 140 -12.44 25.42 -3.37
N ASP A 141 -12.13 24.18 -2.96
CA ASP A 141 -10.79 23.60 -2.95
C ASP A 141 -10.91 22.09 -2.98
N VAL A 142 -10.42 21.46 -4.02
CA VAL A 142 -10.51 20.00 -4.16
C VAL A 142 -9.48 19.24 -3.35
N GLY A 143 -8.65 19.95 -2.58
CA GLY A 143 -7.68 19.37 -1.65
C GLY A 143 -6.62 18.49 -2.30
N GLY A 144 -5.92 17.74 -1.46
CA GLY A 144 -4.92 16.76 -1.88
C GLY A 144 -5.53 15.61 -2.68
N ILE A 145 -6.74 15.17 -2.32
CA ILE A 145 -7.48 14.14 -3.06
C ILE A 145 -7.70 14.59 -4.51
N GLY A 146 -8.29 15.78 -4.72
CA GLY A 146 -8.54 16.30 -6.06
C GLY A 146 -7.27 16.56 -6.84
N ALA A 147 -6.18 16.97 -6.18
CA ALA A 147 -4.89 17.18 -6.84
C ALA A 147 -4.34 15.85 -7.40
N GLY A 148 -4.39 14.75 -6.64
CA GLY A 148 -4.00 13.43 -7.11
C GLY A 148 -4.86 12.95 -8.28
N LEU A 149 -6.18 13.17 -8.21
CA LEU A 149 -7.11 12.77 -9.27
C LEU A 149 -6.92 13.54 -10.57
N LEU A 150 -6.70 14.86 -10.49
CA LEU A 150 -6.65 15.74 -11.66
C LEU A 150 -5.26 15.83 -12.32
N ASN A 151 -4.21 15.32 -11.69
CA ASN A 151 -2.87 15.33 -12.25
C ASN A 151 -2.56 14.03 -12.99
N ASP A 152 -2.57 14.06 -14.33
CA ASP A 152 -2.35 12.88 -15.19
C ASP A 152 -0.97 12.21 -15.02
N ALA A 153 0.02 12.92 -14.49
CA ALA A 153 1.35 12.36 -14.24
C ALA A 153 1.42 11.53 -12.95
N VAL A 154 0.45 11.69 -12.05
CA VAL A 154 0.42 11.04 -10.73
C VAL A 154 -0.35 9.73 -10.81
N THR A 155 0.19 8.68 -10.22
CA THR A 155 -0.51 7.41 -9.99
C THR A 155 -1.13 7.43 -8.59
N CYS A 156 -2.39 7.02 -8.46
CA CYS A 156 -3.09 7.00 -7.18
C CYS A 156 -3.22 5.58 -6.66
N GLU A 157 -2.79 5.35 -5.43
CA GLU A 157 -3.00 4.10 -4.70
C GLU A 157 -4.36 4.13 -4.00
N MET A 158 -5.14 3.07 -4.11
CA MET A 158 -6.49 2.98 -3.54
C MET A 158 -6.62 1.74 -2.65
N ILE A 159 -7.13 1.93 -1.44
CA ILE A 159 -7.64 0.84 -0.62
C ILE A 159 -9.10 0.64 -1.01
N CYS A 160 -9.42 -0.51 -1.61
CA CYS A 160 -10.71 -0.78 -2.25
C CYS A 160 -11.66 -1.63 -1.39
N ASP A 161 -11.49 -1.63 -0.08
CA ASP A 161 -12.24 -2.47 0.86
C ASP A 161 -13.67 -1.98 1.17
N GLY A 162 -14.04 -0.79 0.69
CA GLY A 162 -15.36 -0.18 0.94
C GLY A 162 -15.49 0.47 2.31
N MET A 163 -14.41 0.52 3.11
CA MET A 163 -14.38 1.12 4.44
C MET A 163 -13.39 2.30 4.54
N HIS A 164 -12.14 2.11 4.11
CA HIS A 164 -11.16 3.20 4.00
C HIS A 164 -11.63 4.25 2.99
N ASN A 165 -12.21 3.81 1.89
CA ASN A 165 -12.95 4.62 0.95
C ASN A 165 -14.33 4.00 0.77
N CYS A 166 -15.40 4.77 0.95
CA CYS A 166 -16.74 4.29 0.62
C CYS A 166 -16.86 4.02 -0.89
N ASN A 167 -17.77 3.14 -1.26
CA ASN A 167 -17.95 2.72 -2.65
C ASN A 167 -18.23 3.89 -3.60
N GLU A 168 -18.94 4.91 -3.14
CA GLU A 168 -19.23 6.13 -3.91
C GLU A 168 -17.96 6.92 -4.19
N MET A 169 -17.02 6.99 -3.24
CA MET A 169 -15.75 7.66 -3.44
C MET A 169 -14.86 6.87 -4.41
N LEU A 170 -14.81 5.55 -4.29
CA LEU A 170 -14.12 4.70 -5.29
C LEU A 170 -14.67 4.89 -6.70
N GLN A 171 -16.01 5.04 -6.84
CA GLN A 171 -16.62 5.37 -8.14
C GLN A 171 -16.19 6.75 -8.66
N ILE A 172 -16.07 7.75 -7.79
CA ILE A 172 -15.57 9.08 -8.19
C ILE A 172 -14.13 8.96 -8.69
N TYR A 173 -13.27 8.24 -7.98
CA TYR A 173 -11.88 8.03 -8.39
C TYR A 173 -11.78 7.41 -9.78
N MET A 174 -12.51 6.33 -10.02
CA MET A 174 -12.50 5.63 -11.30
C MET A 174 -13.16 6.42 -12.44
N LYS A 175 -14.09 7.34 -12.16
CA LYS A 175 -14.69 8.21 -13.17
C LYS A 175 -13.81 9.39 -13.56
N VAL A 176 -12.96 9.85 -12.66
CA VAL A 176 -12.13 11.04 -12.85
C VAL A 176 -10.74 10.68 -13.34
N LYS A 177 -10.16 9.62 -12.80
CA LYS A 177 -8.77 9.20 -13.06
C LYS A 177 -8.72 8.13 -14.13
N ASP A 178 -7.74 8.23 -15.03
CA ASP A 178 -7.41 7.16 -15.96
C ASP A 178 -7.09 5.87 -15.18
N HIS A 179 -7.72 4.76 -15.54
CA HIS A 179 -7.52 3.48 -14.86
C HIS A 179 -6.07 2.99 -14.92
N ASP A 180 -5.30 3.35 -15.96
CA ASP A 180 -3.86 3.04 -16.03
C ASP A 180 -3.02 3.81 -14.98
N LYS A 181 -3.63 4.78 -14.30
CA LYS A 181 -3.04 5.58 -13.22
C LYS A 181 -3.65 5.27 -11.84
N LEU A 182 -4.43 4.20 -11.73
CA LEU A 182 -4.95 3.70 -10.47
C LEU A 182 -4.23 2.41 -10.10
N MET A 183 -3.82 2.28 -8.85
CA MET A 183 -3.24 1.06 -8.29
C MET A 183 -4.04 0.63 -7.06
N MET A 184 -4.32 -0.67 -6.96
CA MET A 184 -4.91 -1.23 -5.75
C MET A 184 -3.82 -1.59 -4.76
N ILE A 185 -3.99 -1.16 -3.53
CA ILE A 185 -3.18 -1.56 -2.38
C ILE A 185 -4.07 -2.12 -1.27
N SER A 186 -3.50 -2.86 -0.36
CA SER A 186 -4.22 -3.37 0.82
C SER A 186 -4.04 -2.47 2.04
N ASP A 187 -2.88 -1.87 2.20
CA ASP A 187 -2.48 -1.23 3.46
C ASP A 187 -2.64 -2.17 4.67
N CYS A 188 -2.34 -3.47 4.42
CA CYS A 188 -2.51 -4.51 5.42
C CYS A 188 -1.50 -4.40 6.55
N THR A 189 -2.01 -4.44 7.76
CA THR A 189 -1.21 -4.59 8.98
C THR A 189 -0.77 -6.04 9.18
N PRO A 190 0.14 -6.33 10.13
CA PRO A 190 0.48 -7.69 10.55
C PRO A 190 -0.71 -8.52 11.05
N LEU A 191 -1.88 -7.89 11.26
CA LEU A 191 -3.14 -8.55 11.61
C LEU A 191 -3.89 -9.10 10.40
N SER A 192 -3.36 -8.99 9.20
CA SER A 192 -4.02 -9.51 7.99
C SER A 192 -4.27 -11.02 8.10
N GLY A 193 -5.55 -11.39 7.94
CA GLY A 193 -6.02 -12.77 8.08
C GLY A 193 -6.19 -13.25 9.53
N ALA A 194 -5.96 -12.43 10.53
CA ALA A 194 -6.20 -12.80 11.92
C ALA A 194 -7.69 -12.98 12.22
N PRO A 195 -8.06 -13.90 13.13
CA PRO A 195 -9.45 -14.12 13.51
C PRO A 195 -10.09 -12.89 14.16
N VAL A 196 -11.42 -12.81 14.09
CA VAL A 196 -12.21 -11.83 14.87
C VAL A 196 -11.83 -11.91 16.35
N GLY A 197 -11.54 -10.77 16.96
CA GLY A 197 -11.13 -10.72 18.36
C GLY A 197 -10.43 -9.41 18.74
N ASN A 198 -9.96 -9.38 19.99
CA ASN A 198 -9.23 -8.25 20.56
C ASN A 198 -7.73 -8.56 20.58
N TYR A 199 -6.93 -7.57 20.22
CA TYR A 199 -5.48 -7.69 20.08
C TYR A 199 -4.81 -6.42 20.63
N THR A 200 -3.49 -6.49 20.82
CA THR A 200 -2.66 -5.30 21.01
C THR A 200 -1.71 -5.18 19.82
N ALA A 201 -1.85 -4.14 19.03
CA ALA A 201 -0.99 -3.89 17.87
C ALA A 201 -0.48 -2.44 17.89
N PHE A 202 0.79 -2.22 17.55
CA PHE A 202 1.45 -0.91 17.56
C PHE A 202 1.27 -0.15 18.90
N GLY A 203 1.27 -0.91 20.03
CA GLY A 203 1.06 -0.33 21.37
C GLY A 203 -0.36 0.14 21.66
N MET A 204 -1.33 -0.18 20.80
CA MET A 204 -2.74 0.19 20.95
C MET A 204 -3.61 -1.05 21.08
N ASP A 205 -4.72 -0.90 21.81
CA ASP A 205 -5.78 -1.90 21.85
C ASP A 205 -6.63 -1.79 20.58
N VAL A 206 -6.80 -2.92 19.89
CA VAL A 206 -7.52 -3.00 18.63
C VAL A 206 -8.50 -4.17 18.62
N HIS A 207 -9.54 -4.04 17.82
CA HIS A 207 -10.54 -5.07 17.60
C HIS A 207 -10.66 -5.38 16.11
N ILE A 208 -10.61 -6.67 15.74
CA ILE A 208 -10.96 -7.12 14.40
C ILE A 208 -12.45 -7.43 14.37
N THR A 209 -13.20 -6.70 13.52
CA THR A 209 -14.63 -6.86 13.35
C THR A 209 -14.97 -8.14 12.57
N LYS A 210 -16.27 -8.49 12.51
CA LYS A 210 -16.75 -9.63 11.69
C LYS A 210 -16.51 -9.43 10.19
N GLU A 211 -16.48 -8.19 9.76
CA GLU A 211 -16.19 -7.78 8.39
C GLU A 211 -14.68 -7.78 8.09
N GLY A 212 -13.84 -8.00 9.13
CA GLY A 212 -12.39 -8.06 8.98
C GLY A 212 -11.68 -6.71 9.05
N PHE A 213 -12.29 -5.67 9.63
CA PHE A 213 -11.65 -4.37 9.82
C PHE A 213 -10.96 -4.27 11.18
N VAL A 214 -9.81 -3.62 11.20
CA VAL A 214 -9.05 -3.35 12.44
C VAL A 214 -9.45 -1.99 12.97
N LEU A 215 -10.11 -1.97 14.12
CA LEU A 215 -10.55 -0.75 14.78
C LEU A 215 -9.84 -0.57 16.13
N THR A 216 -9.38 0.64 16.40
CA THR A 216 -8.94 1.03 17.75
C THR A 216 -10.13 1.19 18.69
N ASP A 217 -9.88 1.29 20.01
CA ASP A 217 -10.92 1.55 21.03
C ASP A 217 -11.74 2.83 20.76
N THR A 218 -11.17 3.77 20.00
CA THR A 218 -11.85 5.00 19.61
C THR A 218 -12.64 4.87 18.31
N GLY A 219 -12.70 3.66 17.71
CA GLY A 219 -13.39 3.38 16.45
C GLY A 219 -12.66 3.90 15.21
N ARG A 220 -11.34 4.12 15.30
CA ARG A 220 -10.51 4.48 14.15
C ARG A 220 -10.04 3.22 13.45
N LEU A 221 -9.95 3.28 12.11
CA LEU A 221 -9.23 2.29 11.33
C LEU A 221 -7.72 2.35 11.65
N LEU A 222 -7.09 1.18 11.72
CA LEU A 222 -5.66 1.01 11.88
C LEU A 222 -5.14 0.14 10.73
N GLY A 223 -5.03 0.71 9.55
CA GLY A 223 -4.77 -0.03 8.33
C GLY A 223 -5.82 -1.11 8.06
N SER A 224 -5.54 -2.02 7.14
CA SER A 224 -6.47 -3.09 6.77
C SER A 224 -6.03 -4.46 7.29
N SER A 225 -6.98 -5.35 7.54
CA SER A 225 -6.75 -6.80 7.63
C SER A 225 -7.19 -7.53 6.36
N GLN A 226 -7.75 -6.79 5.38
CA GLN A 226 -8.27 -7.35 4.15
C GLN A 226 -7.24 -7.30 3.02
N PRO A 227 -6.93 -8.44 2.38
CA PRO A 227 -6.00 -8.49 1.26
C PRO A 227 -6.58 -7.84 0.00
N VAL A 228 -5.72 -7.58 -1.00
CA VAL A 228 -6.12 -6.96 -2.27
C VAL A 228 -7.26 -7.72 -2.96
N ILE A 229 -7.31 -9.05 -2.88
CA ILE A 229 -8.39 -9.87 -3.46
C ILE A 229 -9.77 -9.48 -2.91
N TYR A 230 -9.86 -9.07 -1.64
CA TYR A 230 -11.09 -8.56 -1.06
C TYR A 230 -11.54 -7.26 -1.73
N GLY A 231 -10.62 -6.35 -2.01
CA GLY A 231 -10.89 -5.13 -2.77
C GLY A 231 -11.34 -5.41 -4.21
N ILE A 232 -10.74 -6.41 -4.88
CA ILE A 232 -11.17 -6.86 -6.20
C ILE A 232 -12.62 -7.36 -6.13
N LYS A 233 -12.94 -8.22 -5.16
CA LYS A 233 -14.31 -8.71 -4.94
C LYS A 233 -15.29 -7.56 -4.71
N ASN A 234 -14.92 -6.56 -3.90
CA ASN A 234 -15.75 -5.38 -3.67
C ASN A 234 -16.03 -4.60 -4.95
N LEU A 235 -15.00 -4.31 -5.74
CA LEU A 235 -15.15 -3.56 -6.98
C LEU A 235 -16.03 -4.31 -8.01
N VAL A 236 -15.83 -5.62 -8.17
CA VAL A 236 -16.61 -6.40 -9.14
C VAL A 236 -18.06 -6.54 -8.68
N ASN A 237 -18.29 -6.97 -7.44
CA ASN A 237 -19.64 -7.34 -7.01
C ASN A 237 -20.51 -6.12 -6.67
N ASN A 238 -19.94 -5.08 -6.09
CA ASN A 238 -20.69 -3.93 -5.61
C ASN A 238 -20.64 -2.72 -6.56
N LEU A 239 -19.55 -2.55 -7.31
CA LEU A 239 -19.39 -1.42 -8.23
C LEU A 239 -19.48 -1.84 -9.70
N HIS A 240 -19.59 -3.13 -9.98
CA HIS A 240 -19.70 -3.71 -11.34
C HIS A 240 -18.52 -3.35 -12.25
N VAL A 241 -17.34 -3.18 -11.66
CA VAL A 241 -16.09 -2.98 -12.41
C VAL A 241 -15.69 -4.31 -13.05
N PRO A 242 -15.37 -4.35 -14.36
CA PRO A 242 -14.90 -5.57 -15.00
C PRO A 242 -13.67 -6.14 -14.28
N LEU A 243 -13.61 -7.47 -14.11
CA LEU A 243 -12.51 -8.14 -13.41
C LEU A 243 -11.15 -7.79 -14.04
N GLU A 244 -11.09 -7.69 -15.36
CA GLU A 244 -9.86 -7.33 -16.08
C GLU A 244 -9.33 -5.96 -15.70
N GLU A 245 -10.22 -4.98 -15.46
CA GLU A 245 -9.82 -3.65 -15.01
C GLU A 245 -9.30 -3.69 -13.56
N CYS A 246 -9.95 -4.49 -12.69
CA CYS A 246 -9.45 -4.70 -11.33
C CYS A 246 -8.05 -5.33 -11.33
N LEU A 247 -7.83 -6.34 -12.20
CA LEU A 247 -6.53 -7.03 -12.32
C LEU A 247 -5.45 -6.11 -12.88
N LYS A 248 -5.78 -5.21 -13.82
CA LYS A 248 -4.83 -4.16 -14.26
C LYS A 248 -4.38 -3.30 -13.07
N MET A 249 -5.32 -2.80 -12.28
CA MET A 249 -5.02 -1.96 -11.12
C MET A 249 -4.26 -2.71 -10.02
N ALA A 250 -4.49 -4.01 -9.85
CA ALA A 250 -3.84 -4.82 -8.81
C ALA A 250 -2.47 -5.38 -9.23
N CYS A 251 -2.25 -5.62 -10.52
CA CYS A 251 -1.06 -6.34 -11.00
C CYS A 251 -0.25 -5.55 -12.02
N LEU A 252 -0.85 -5.14 -13.15
CA LEU A 252 -0.13 -4.54 -14.28
C LEU A 252 0.33 -3.12 -13.98
N ASN A 253 -0.53 -2.28 -13.41
CA ASN A 253 -0.20 -0.89 -13.14
C ASN A 253 0.93 -0.73 -12.11
N PRO A 254 0.92 -1.44 -10.94
CA PRO A 254 2.06 -1.39 -10.03
C PRO A 254 3.34 -1.96 -10.68
N SER A 255 3.25 -3.04 -11.50
CA SER A 255 4.40 -3.57 -12.21
C SER A 255 5.00 -2.55 -13.17
N LYS A 256 4.18 -1.82 -13.93
CA LYS A 256 4.63 -0.71 -14.80
C LYS A 256 5.22 0.44 -14.00
N LYS A 257 4.54 0.84 -12.92
CA LYS A 257 4.95 1.99 -12.11
C LYS A 257 6.33 1.81 -11.49
N TYR A 258 6.63 0.60 -11.03
CA TYR A 258 7.87 0.31 -10.31
C TYR A 258 8.92 -0.44 -11.14
N GLY A 259 8.71 -0.59 -12.47
CA GLY A 259 9.71 -1.13 -13.40
C GLY A 259 9.81 -2.65 -13.44
N PHE A 260 8.75 -3.38 -13.09
CA PHE A 260 8.69 -4.85 -13.11
C PHE A 260 7.84 -5.40 -14.25
N ALA A 261 7.32 -4.57 -15.15
CA ALA A 261 6.37 -4.99 -16.19
C ALA A 261 6.97 -5.99 -17.21
N ASP A 262 8.28 -6.05 -17.35
CA ASP A 262 8.95 -7.01 -18.25
C ASP A 262 8.89 -8.44 -17.69
N THR A 263 8.77 -8.59 -16.36
CA THR A 263 8.78 -9.89 -15.70
C THR A 263 7.47 -10.23 -14.98
N LYS A 264 6.64 -9.24 -14.65
CA LYS A 264 5.43 -9.40 -13.82
C LYS A 264 4.23 -8.63 -14.36
N GLY A 265 3.07 -8.84 -13.74
CA GLY A 265 1.85 -8.06 -13.97
C GLY A 265 0.90 -8.61 -15.05
N THR A 266 1.36 -9.54 -15.88
CA THR A 266 0.55 -10.23 -16.90
C THR A 266 1.00 -11.68 -17.05
N ILE A 267 0.10 -12.53 -17.56
CA ILE A 267 0.42 -13.93 -17.90
C ILE A 267 0.85 -13.96 -19.37
N GLU A 268 2.16 -13.94 -19.60
CA GLU A 268 2.76 -13.93 -20.94
C GLU A 268 4.02 -14.81 -20.96
N THR A 269 4.34 -15.38 -22.13
CA THR A 269 5.55 -16.18 -22.32
C THR A 269 6.79 -15.33 -22.04
N GLY A 270 7.69 -15.82 -21.19
CA GLY A 270 8.94 -15.16 -20.81
C GLY A 270 8.85 -14.35 -19.52
N LYS A 271 7.67 -14.21 -18.93
CA LYS A 271 7.49 -13.62 -17.60
C LYS A 271 7.54 -14.67 -16.50
N ASP A 272 7.67 -14.21 -15.26
CA ASP A 272 7.61 -15.06 -14.08
C ASP A 272 6.24 -15.79 -14.02
N GLY A 273 6.26 -17.04 -13.61
CA GLY A 273 5.04 -17.83 -13.40
C GLY A 273 4.33 -17.47 -12.10
N ASP A 274 4.02 -16.18 -11.91
CA ASP A 274 3.25 -15.67 -10.77
C ASP A 274 1.77 -15.80 -11.10
N ILE A 275 1.13 -16.86 -10.60
CA ILE A 275 -0.25 -17.21 -10.96
C ILE A 275 -1.07 -17.48 -9.70
N VAL A 276 -2.22 -16.87 -9.62
CA VAL A 276 -3.21 -17.11 -8.57
C VAL A 276 -4.45 -17.72 -9.17
N VAL A 277 -4.88 -18.85 -8.64
CA VAL A 277 -6.13 -19.53 -9.01
C VAL A 277 -7.18 -19.24 -7.95
N ILE A 278 -8.30 -18.71 -8.38
CA ILE A 278 -9.44 -18.36 -7.51
C ILE A 278 -10.72 -19.08 -7.96
N ASP A 279 -11.66 -19.25 -7.04
CA ASP A 279 -13.02 -19.66 -7.37
C ASP A 279 -13.93 -18.44 -7.67
N ASP A 280 -15.20 -18.71 -8.02
CA ASP A 280 -16.20 -17.68 -8.33
C ASP A 280 -16.54 -16.79 -7.12
N ASP A 281 -16.22 -17.22 -5.92
CA ASP A 281 -16.37 -16.46 -4.67
C ASP A 281 -15.12 -15.66 -4.26
N TYR A 282 -14.10 -15.66 -5.13
CA TYR A 282 -12.79 -14.99 -4.91
C TYR A 282 -11.96 -15.65 -3.80
N ASN A 283 -12.20 -16.91 -3.45
CA ASN A 283 -11.31 -17.65 -2.57
C ASN A 283 -10.06 -18.08 -3.32
N ILE A 284 -8.89 -17.91 -2.69
CA ILE A 284 -7.62 -18.38 -3.23
C ILE A 284 -7.57 -19.90 -3.14
N LEU A 285 -7.42 -20.59 -4.27
CA LEU A 285 -7.26 -22.03 -4.34
C LEU A 285 -5.78 -22.42 -4.39
N TYR A 286 -5.03 -21.81 -5.30
CA TYR A 286 -3.60 -22.03 -5.47
C TYR A 286 -2.89 -20.72 -5.71
N THR A 287 -1.65 -20.62 -5.21
CA THR A 287 -0.75 -19.52 -5.53
C THR A 287 0.59 -20.09 -5.99
N TYR A 288 1.02 -19.67 -7.16
CA TYR A 288 2.34 -19.96 -7.72
C TYR A 288 3.18 -18.69 -7.69
N SER A 289 4.41 -18.79 -7.24
CA SER A 289 5.43 -17.74 -7.31
C SER A 289 6.59 -18.25 -8.12
N LYS A 290 6.93 -17.56 -9.20
CA LYS A 290 7.98 -17.97 -10.15
C LYS A 290 7.81 -19.43 -10.63
N GLY A 291 6.58 -19.86 -10.86
CA GLY A 291 6.24 -21.22 -11.30
C GLY A 291 6.27 -22.28 -10.19
N THR A 292 6.62 -21.94 -8.96
CA THR A 292 6.60 -22.83 -7.81
C THR A 292 5.27 -22.69 -7.08
N LEU A 293 4.59 -23.81 -6.79
CA LEU A 293 3.40 -23.83 -5.94
C LEU A 293 3.81 -23.46 -4.50
N VAL A 294 3.33 -22.31 -4.01
CA VAL A 294 3.66 -21.78 -2.69
C VAL A 294 2.46 -21.75 -1.74
N TYR A 295 1.27 -22.05 -2.25
CA TYR A 295 0.06 -22.24 -1.46
C TYR A 295 -0.91 -23.17 -2.18
N ASP A 296 -1.44 -24.13 -1.45
CA ASP A 296 -2.53 -25.04 -1.81
C ASP A 296 -3.58 -25.02 -0.69
N LYS A 297 -4.80 -24.55 -1.00
CA LYS A 297 -5.87 -24.41 -0.01
C LYS A 297 -6.21 -25.71 0.71
N GLU A 298 -6.19 -26.85 0.00
CA GLU A 298 -6.53 -28.15 0.58
C GLU A 298 -5.43 -28.71 1.47
N ALA A 299 -4.16 -28.48 1.10
CA ALA A 299 -3.01 -28.97 1.84
C ALA A 299 -2.63 -28.06 3.02
N ASP A 300 -2.67 -26.74 2.81
CA ASP A 300 -2.12 -25.75 3.72
C ASP A 300 -3.19 -25.12 4.64
N GLY A 301 -4.46 -25.05 4.19
CA GLY A 301 -5.53 -24.40 4.93
C GLY A 301 -5.33 -22.90 5.07
N THR A 302 -5.70 -22.33 6.21
CA THR A 302 -5.49 -20.89 6.50
C THR A 302 -4.12 -20.70 7.14
N ILE A 303 -3.30 -19.85 6.52
CA ILE A 303 -1.95 -19.56 6.98
C ILE A 303 -1.85 -18.10 7.45
N PHE A 304 -1.46 -17.92 8.68
CA PHE A 304 -1.05 -16.62 9.24
C PHE A 304 0.01 -16.86 10.33
N ASN A 305 0.68 -15.80 10.76
CA ASN A 305 1.73 -15.91 11.76
C ASN A 305 1.12 -16.21 13.16
N GLN A 306 0.75 -17.45 13.41
CA GLN A 306 0.10 -17.88 14.65
C GLN A 306 0.89 -17.48 15.91
N PRO A 307 2.23 -17.65 15.99
CA PRO A 307 2.99 -17.23 17.17
C PRO A 307 2.85 -15.72 17.44
N TYR A 308 2.84 -14.89 16.39
CA TYR A 308 2.62 -13.44 16.53
C TYR A 308 1.19 -13.15 17.01
N ILE A 309 0.19 -13.77 16.38
CA ILE A 309 -1.22 -13.61 16.75
C ILE A 309 -1.46 -14.02 18.20
N ASP A 310 -0.91 -15.13 18.64
CA ASP A 310 -1.04 -15.63 20.02
C ASP A 310 -0.38 -14.69 21.03
N ALA A 311 0.75 -14.07 20.65
CA ALA A 311 1.46 -13.12 21.51
C ALA A 311 0.72 -11.78 21.70
N ILE A 312 -0.08 -11.35 20.73
CA ILE A 312 -0.81 -10.08 20.76
C ILE A 312 -2.31 -10.20 21.02
N ARG A 313 -2.84 -11.42 21.08
CA ARG A 313 -4.26 -11.69 21.37
C ARG A 313 -4.55 -11.41 22.85
N LYS A 314 -5.65 -10.68 23.12
CA LYS A 314 -6.16 -10.42 24.48
C LYS A 314 -7.15 -11.46 24.95
#